data_222214a1fa0db672bdc35c58253247ed
#
_entry.id   222214a1fa0db672bdc35c58253247ed
#
_cell.length_a   1.000
_cell.length_b   1.000
_cell.length_c   1.000
_cell.angle_alpha   90.00
_cell.angle_beta   90.00
_cell.angle_gamma   90.00
#
_symmetry.space_group_name_H-M   'P 1'
#
loop_
_entity.id
_entity.type
_entity.pdbx_description
1 polymer ?
#
loop_
_entity_poly.entity_id
_entity_poly.type
_entity_poly.pdbx_seq_one_letter_code
_entity_poly.pdbx_strand_id
1 'polypeptide(L)'
;MRAGRGAGCWVTVLGWAMTTIDATVVGIALPAIGRDFCAGLTELQWVVMSYTLTLAGLLLFAGTLGDRYGRKRIFLAGVVWFAMASLVCGFAPSAALLIGARAVQGVGGALLTPGSLAIIEASFRPADRGKASGAWSGLSAVATAIGPFLGGWLVQAVSWRLIFAINLPVAAVIIAAGVRHVPESRDTGLSGRPDIAGGILVTVGLTGVTYGLVAGPGGGWTRPPALMPVIAGALLLACFVAWERRARAPMLPLSLFASGQFSAANVVTFAVYGALAGALWLLPVELQQVSGYAALQAGISLLPVTAIMLVLSARSGALAARIGPRLQASAGPAVIAAGLALFARIGPSGNYLTEVLPAVAIFGLGLAITVAPLKAAALAAVSARHAGMASAVNNDVARTAALIAVAVLPAASGLTGTAYLHPARFSADSARHHSSRPACAWPAARWPHSPSPTPARRPARHRSGGTAHRHFTLEPLVGSRTDRL
;
A
#
# COMPACT_ATOMS: atom_id res chain seq x y z
N MET A 1 -17.63 -8.08 26.40
CA MET A 1 -17.55 -8.34 24.94
C MET A 1 -17.18 -7.11 24.07
N ARG A 2 -17.50 -5.84 24.44
CA ARG A 2 -17.11 -4.63 23.67
C ARG A 2 -15.61 -4.32 23.75
N ALA A 3 -14.96 -4.50 24.89
CA ALA A 3 -13.54 -4.21 25.09
C ALA A 3 -12.59 -5.09 24.24
N GLY A 4 -12.91 -6.38 24.08
CA GLY A 4 -12.07 -7.29 23.27
C GLY A 4 -12.08 -7.00 21.77
N ARG A 5 -13.19 -6.48 21.24
CA ARG A 5 -13.29 -6.11 19.81
C ARG A 5 -12.47 -4.84 19.49
N GLY A 6 -12.44 -3.89 20.42
CA GLY A 6 -11.57 -2.71 20.29
C GLY A 6 -10.10 -3.10 20.28
N ALA A 7 -9.67 -3.99 21.17
CA ALA A 7 -8.29 -4.45 21.24
C ALA A 7 -7.87 -5.21 19.98
N GLY A 8 -8.75 -6.04 19.37
CA GLY A 8 -8.48 -6.71 18.09
C GLY A 8 -8.24 -5.73 16.93
N CYS A 9 -8.99 -4.62 16.87
CA CYS A 9 -8.79 -3.58 15.87
C CYS A 9 -7.41 -2.89 16.06
N TRP A 10 -7.04 -2.56 17.29
CA TRP A 10 -5.74 -1.95 17.57
C TRP A 10 -4.56 -2.85 17.19
N VAL A 11 -4.67 -4.15 17.44
CA VAL A 11 -3.65 -5.15 17.07
C VAL A 11 -3.40 -5.15 15.56
N THR A 12 -4.46 -5.16 14.77
CA THR A 12 -4.35 -5.17 13.30
C THR A 12 -3.85 -3.85 12.75
N VAL A 13 -4.27 -2.71 13.35
CA VAL A 13 -3.76 -1.38 13.01
C VAL A 13 -2.28 -1.28 13.30
N LEU A 14 -1.83 -1.71 14.47
CA LEU A 14 -0.41 -1.69 14.85
C LEU A 14 0.44 -2.58 13.93
N GLY A 15 -0.07 -3.77 13.54
CA GLY A 15 0.62 -4.64 12.60
C GLY A 15 0.79 -4.00 11.21
N TRP A 16 -0.25 -3.38 10.70
CA TRP A 16 -0.17 -2.61 9.45
C TRP A 16 0.74 -1.37 9.59
N ALA A 17 0.61 -0.63 10.69
CA ALA A 17 1.44 0.53 10.99
C ALA A 17 2.93 0.16 11.02
N MET A 18 3.29 -0.97 11.64
CA MET A 18 4.65 -1.47 11.71
C MET A 18 5.26 -1.65 10.32
N THR A 19 4.57 -2.32 9.39
CA THR A 19 5.08 -2.50 8.01
C THR A 19 5.14 -1.19 7.23
N THR A 20 4.21 -0.28 7.46
CA THR A 20 4.14 0.99 6.75
C THR A 20 5.21 1.96 7.25
N ILE A 21 5.40 2.05 8.56
CA ILE A 21 6.47 2.84 9.18
C ILE A 21 7.83 2.32 8.69
N ASP A 22 8.07 1.01 8.77
CA ASP A 22 9.31 0.40 8.32
C ASP A 22 9.62 0.75 6.85
N ALA A 23 8.63 0.65 5.95
CA ALA A 23 8.81 0.98 4.55
C ALA A 23 9.16 2.46 4.29
N THR A 24 8.63 3.38 5.10
CA THR A 24 8.85 4.84 4.93
C THR A 24 10.11 5.33 5.63
N VAL A 25 10.44 4.78 6.79
CA VAL A 25 11.62 5.16 7.59
C VAL A 25 12.91 4.83 6.87
N VAL A 26 12.98 3.67 6.19
CA VAL A 26 14.18 3.23 5.46
C VAL A 26 14.54 4.21 4.35
N GLY A 27 13.56 4.80 3.65
CA GLY A 27 13.82 5.82 2.64
C GLY A 27 14.61 7.03 3.16
N ILE A 28 14.29 7.49 4.39
CA ILE A 28 15.01 8.59 5.04
C ILE A 28 16.43 8.17 5.49
N ALA A 29 16.61 6.90 5.83
CA ALA A 29 17.89 6.36 6.32
C ALA A 29 18.89 6.04 5.20
N LEU A 30 18.47 5.99 3.94
CA LEU A 30 19.31 5.56 2.80
C LEU A 30 20.64 6.31 2.72
N PRO A 31 20.71 7.66 2.84
CA PRO A 31 21.98 8.36 2.81
C PRO A 31 22.92 7.99 3.97
N ALA A 32 22.37 7.71 5.15
CA ALA A 32 23.15 7.27 6.31
C ALA A 32 23.69 5.84 6.12
N ILE A 33 22.85 4.93 5.62
CA ILE A 33 23.23 3.55 5.25
C ILE A 33 24.31 3.56 4.17
N GLY A 34 24.15 4.41 3.14
CA GLY A 34 25.11 4.57 2.07
C GLY A 34 26.48 5.02 2.55
N ARG A 35 26.54 5.96 3.49
CA ARG A 35 27.80 6.40 4.11
C ARG A 35 28.45 5.33 4.98
N ASP A 36 27.64 4.62 5.78
CA ASP A 36 28.15 3.63 6.73
C ASP A 36 28.75 2.40 6.01
N PHE A 37 28.15 1.96 4.92
CA PHE A 37 28.60 0.80 4.13
C PHE A 37 29.39 1.17 2.89
N CYS A 38 29.64 2.45 2.61
CA CYS A 38 30.19 2.92 1.32
C CYS A 38 29.41 2.33 0.12
N ALA A 39 28.07 2.18 0.27
CA ALA A 39 27.22 1.48 -0.66
C ALA A 39 26.86 2.38 -1.85
N GLY A 40 26.82 1.79 -3.05
CA GLY A 40 26.39 2.45 -4.28
C GLY A 40 24.86 2.59 -4.38
N LEU A 41 24.40 3.37 -5.36
CA LEU A 41 22.98 3.61 -5.60
C LEU A 41 22.19 2.30 -5.81
N THR A 42 22.76 1.37 -6.58
CA THR A 42 22.19 0.05 -6.84
C THR A 42 21.93 -0.74 -5.55
N GLU A 43 22.89 -0.72 -4.62
CA GLU A 43 22.77 -1.40 -3.34
C GLU A 43 21.67 -0.75 -2.48
N LEU A 44 21.60 0.58 -2.46
CA LEU A 44 20.54 1.31 -1.75
C LEU A 44 19.15 1.06 -2.34
N GLN A 45 19.04 0.96 -3.67
CA GLN A 45 17.81 0.51 -4.31
C GLN A 45 17.41 -0.89 -3.80
N TRP A 46 18.36 -1.83 -3.78
CA TRP A 46 18.08 -3.19 -3.31
C TRP A 46 17.70 -3.26 -1.83
N VAL A 47 18.21 -2.39 -0.96
CA VAL A 47 17.78 -2.30 0.45
C VAL A 47 16.27 -2.04 0.56
N VAL A 48 15.70 -1.19 -0.31
CA VAL A 48 14.26 -0.90 -0.32
C VAL A 48 13.49 -1.96 -1.11
N MET A 49 14.03 -2.36 -2.26
CA MET A 49 13.31 -3.19 -3.22
C MET A 49 13.20 -4.65 -2.79
N SER A 50 14.22 -5.20 -2.13
CA SER A 50 14.20 -6.60 -1.68
C SER A 50 13.05 -6.88 -0.71
N TYR A 51 12.77 -5.95 0.20
CA TYR A 51 11.59 -6.00 1.07
C TYR A 51 10.28 -5.93 0.28
N THR A 52 10.15 -4.94 -0.60
CA THR A 52 8.92 -4.71 -1.37
C THR A 52 8.65 -5.86 -2.35
N LEU A 53 9.71 -6.43 -2.92
CA LEU A 53 9.66 -7.55 -3.84
C LEU A 53 9.08 -8.81 -3.21
N THR A 54 9.65 -9.24 -2.09
CA THR A 54 9.16 -10.44 -1.39
C THR A 54 7.78 -10.21 -0.79
N LEU A 55 7.50 -8.99 -0.33
CA LEU A 55 6.19 -8.63 0.17
C LEU A 55 5.14 -8.68 -0.96
N ALA A 56 5.38 -8.07 -2.12
CA ALA A 56 4.46 -8.09 -3.25
C ALA A 56 4.31 -9.51 -3.81
N GLY A 57 5.42 -10.21 -4.07
CA GLY A 57 5.37 -11.56 -4.64
C GLY A 57 4.63 -12.58 -3.77
N LEU A 58 4.63 -12.41 -2.46
CA LEU A 58 4.01 -13.35 -1.51
C LEU A 58 2.70 -12.87 -0.91
N LEU A 59 2.25 -11.64 -1.20
CA LEU A 59 1.07 -11.04 -0.56
C LEU A 59 -0.20 -11.87 -0.77
N LEU A 60 -0.50 -12.23 -2.02
CA LEU A 60 -1.69 -13.01 -2.37
C LEU A 60 -1.60 -14.44 -1.81
N PHE A 61 -0.43 -15.05 -1.91
CA PHE A 61 -0.18 -16.37 -1.33
C PHE A 61 -0.38 -16.38 0.19
N ALA A 62 0.16 -15.38 0.90
CA ALA A 62 0.00 -15.23 2.34
C ALA A 62 -1.46 -15.02 2.76
N GLY A 63 -2.25 -14.31 1.93
CA GLY A 63 -3.70 -14.19 2.10
C GLY A 63 -4.39 -15.54 2.10
N THR A 64 -4.09 -16.39 1.12
CA THR A 64 -4.66 -17.75 1.03
C THR A 64 -4.22 -18.64 2.20
N LEU A 65 -2.97 -18.47 2.69
CA LEU A 65 -2.51 -19.16 3.90
C LEU A 65 -3.31 -18.76 5.13
N GLY A 66 -3.57 -17.47 5.31
CA GLY A 66 -4.37 -16.94 6.42
C GLY A 66 -5.79 -17.46 6.42
N ASP A 67 -6.45 -17.45 5.28
CA ASP A 67 -7.82 -17.95 5.14
C ASP A 67 -7.92 -19.46 5.44
N ARG A 68 -6.89 -20.23 5.12
CA ARG A 68 -6.87 -21.69 5.28
C ARG A 68 -6.44 -22.15 6.67
N TYR A 69 -5.28 -21.64 7.14
CA TYR A 69 -4.65 -22.13 8.38
C TYR A 69 -5.01 -21.31 9.62
N GLY A 70 -5.72 -20.20 9.43
CA GLY A 70 -6.16 -19.30 10.49
C GLY A 70 -5.50 -17.92 10.36
N ARG A 71 -6.35 -16.91 10.26
CA ARG A 71 -5.94 -15.52 10.04
C ARG A 71 -5.10 -14.99 11.19
N LYS A 72 -5.49 -15.27 12.44
CA LYS A 72 -4.72 -14.88 13.63
C LYS A 72 -3.35 -15.56 13.66
N ARG A 73 -3.31 -16.87 13.42
CA ARG A 73 -2.05 -17.64 13.48
C ARG A 73 -1.04 -17.14 12.46
N ILE A 74 -1.47 -16.96 11.21
CA ILE A 74 -0.59 -16.48 10.13
C ILE A 74 -0.17 -15.04 10.37
N PHE A 75 -1.08 -14.19 10.84
CA PHE A 75 -0.77 -12.80 11.22
C PHE A 75 0.31 -12.74 12.31
N LEU A 76 0.14 -13.47 13.43
CA LEU A 76 1.10 -13.47 14.52
C LEU A 76 2.43 -14.11 14.13
N ALA A 77 2.43 -15.18 13.33
CA ALA A 77 3.65 -15.75 12.76
C ALA A 77 4.38 -14.73 11.90
N GLY A 78 3.65 -13.96 11.08
CA GLY A 78 4.20 -12.86 10.29
C GLY A 78 4.82 -11.77 11.16
N VAL A 79 4.19 -11.39 12.27
CA VAL A 79 4.73 -10.40 13.22
C VAL A 79 6.03 -10.88 13.85
N VAL A 80 6.09 -12.13 14.33
CA VAL A 80 7.31 -12.74 14.90
C VAL A 80 8.42 -12.78 13.85
N TRP A 81 8.10 -13.27 12.64
CA TRP A 81 9.05 -13.34 11.54
C TRP A 81 9.61 -11.96 11.16
N PHE A 82 8.72 -10.97 11.06
CA PHE A 82 9.09 -9.59 10.75
C PHE A 82 10.02 -9.00 11.82
N ALA A 83 9.71 -9.20 13.10
CA ALA A 83 10.53 -8.73 14.22
C ALA A 83 11.92 -9.38 14.23
N MET A 84 12.00 -10.69 14.02
CA MET A 84 13.29 -11.39 13.95
C MET A 84 14.12 -10.92 12.76
N ALA A 85 13.52 -10.76 11.59
CA ALA A 85 14.21 -10.21 10.42
C ALA A 85 14.63 -8.75 10.64
N SER A 86 13.83 -7.93 11.32
CA SER A 86 14.19 -6.57 11.72
C SER A 86 15.42 -6.55 12.62
N LEU A 87 15.52 -7.50 13.56
CA LEU A 87 16.69 -7.64 14.41
C LEU A 87 17.95 -7.88 13.57
N VAL A 88 17.87 -8.81 12.60
CA VAL A 88 18.98 -9.10 11.67
C VAL A 88 19.33 -7.86 10.84
N CYS A 89 18.35 -7.09 10.37
CA CYS A 89 18.59 -5.82 9.66
C CYS A 89 19.35 -4.81 10.52
N GLY A 90 18.98 -4.66 11.81
CA GLY A 90 19.63 -3.73 12.74
C GLY A 90 21.08 -4.08 13.03
N PHE A 91 21.42 -5.37 13.04
CA PHE A 91 22.79 -5.86 13.28
C PHE A 91 23.58 -6.15 11.99
N ALA A 92 23.07 -5.80 10.82
CA ALA A 92 23.74 -6.09 9.56
C ALA A 92 25.11 -5.38 9.50
N PRO A 93 26.22 -6.14 9.24
CA PRO A 93 27.56 -5.58 9.12
C PRO A 93 27.90 -5.12 7.69
N SER A 94 27.03 -5.43 6.70
CA SER A 94 27.24 -5.08 5.29
C SER A 94 25.92 -4.82 4.57
N ALA A 95 25.98 -4.08 3.46
CA ALA A 95 24.81 -3.83 2.60
C ALA A 95 24.23 -5.14 2.05
N ALA A 96 25.05 -6.11 1.68
CA ALA A 96 24.60 -7.39 1.16
C ALA A 96 23.77 -8.18 2.18
N LEU A 97 24.22 -8.24 3.45
CA LEU A 97 23.44 -8.89 4.50
C LEU A 97 22.15 -8.11 4.81
N LEU A 98 22.22 -6.78 4.80
CA LEU A 98 21.03 -5.95 4.99
C LEU A 98 19.99 -6.22 3.88
N ILE A 99 20.41 -6.30 2.62
CA ILE A 99 19.53 -6.64 1.49
C ILE A 99 18.87 -8.01 1.68
N GLY A 100 19.66 -9.03 2.05
CA GLY A 100 19.13 -10.37 2.33
C GLY A 100 18.14 -10.38 3.50
N ALA A 101 18.48 -9.69 4.60
CA ALA A 101 17.61 -9.56 5.76
C ALA A 101 16.30 -8.81 5.44
N ARG A 102 16.36 -7.79 4.57
CA ARG A 102 15.19 -7.07 4.06
C ARG A 102 14.29 -7.99 3.23
N ALA A 103 14.85 -8.84 2.37
CA ALA A 103 14.06 -9.84 1.64
C ALA A 103 13.33 -10.79 2.59
N VAL A 104 14.01 -11.28 3.63
CA VAL A 104 13.42 -12.12 4.69
C VAL A 104 12.34 -11.36 5.46
N GLN A 105 12.56 -10.08 5.78
CA GLN A 105 11.60 -9.23 6.46
C GLN A 105 10.32 -9.02 5.63
N GLY A 106 10.46 -8.90 4.30
CA GLY A 106 9.33 -8.79 3.39
C GLY A 106 8.40 -10.01 3.40
N VAL A 107 8.93 -11.22 3.64
CA VAL A 107 8.11 -12.42 3.88
C VAL A 107 7.19 -12.23 5.10
N GLY A 108 7.75 -11.74 6.22
CA GLY A 108 6.97 -11.42 7.41
C GLY A 108 5.90 -10.37 7.13
N GLY A 109 6.25 -9.33 6.38
CA GLY A 109 5.33 -8.30 5.92
C GLY A 109 4.18 -8.85 5.08
N ALA A 110 4.47 -9.80 4.18
CA ALA A 110 3.46 -10.47 3.37
C ALA A 110 2.47 -11.29 4.23
N LEU A 111 2.97 -12.01 5.22
CA LEU A 111 2.14 -12.84 6.10
C LEU A 111 1.18 -12.02 6.98
N LEU A 112 1.63 -10.85 7.47
CA LEU A 112 0.81 -10.05 8.39
C LEU A 112 -0.16 -9.09 7.67
N THR A 113 0.15 -8.65 6.46
CA THR A 113 -0.61 -7.60 5.77
C THR A 113 -2.06 -8.00 5.43
N PRO A 114 -2.34 -9.13 4.75
CA PRO A 114 -3.72 -9.52 4.42
C PRO A 114 -4.54 -9.84 5.66
N GLY A 115 -3.90 -10.46 6.66
CA GLY A 115 -4.54 -10.83 7.92
C GLY A 115 -5.12 -9.63 8.68
N SER A 116 -4.51 -8.45 8.57
CA SER A 116 -4.94 -7.27 9.31
C SER A 116 -6.37 -6.85 9.00
N LEU A 117 -6.74 -6.71 7.73
CA LEU A 117 -8.09 -6.34 7.32
C LEU A 117 -9.07 -7.52 7.48
N ALA A 118 -8.64 -8.75 7.17
CA ALA A 118 -9.47 -9.94 7.28
C ALA A 118 -9.87 -10.24 8.74
N ILE A 119 -9.02 -9.96 9.72
CA ILE A 119 -9.34 -10.06 11.15
C ILE A 119 -10.39 -9.02 11.53
N ILE A 120 -10.30 -7.78 11.02
CA ILE A 120 -11.32 -6.74 11.26
C ILE A 120 -12.68 -7.20 10.72
N GLU A 121 -12.74 -7.66 9.48
CA GLU A 121 -13.98 -8.13 8.86
C GLU A 121 -14.61 -9.31 9.60
N ALA A 122 -13.79 -10.22 10.14
CA ALA A 122 -14.25 -11.35 10.93
C ALA A 122 -14.69 -10.98 12.35
N SER A 123 -14.09 -9.93 12.95
CA SER A 123 -14.32 -9.55 14.34
C SER A 123 -15.52 -8.62 14.56
N PHE A 124 -15.94 -7.89 13.51
CA PHE A 124 -17.01 -6.90 13.60
C PHE A 124 -18.29 -7.34 12.90
N ARG A 125 -19.45 -6.93 13.44
CA ARG A 125 -20.76 -7.15 12.82
C ARG A 125 -20.82 -6.39 11.49
N PRO A 126 -21.59 -6.86 10.49
CA PRO A 126 -21.70 -6.19 9.19
C PRO A 126 -21.99 -4.69 9.27
N ALA A 127 -22.83 -4.26 10.21
CA ALA A 127 -23.18 -2.85 10.42
C ALA A 127 -22.01 -2.00 10.95
N ASP A 128 -21.03 -2.60 11.65
CA ASP A 128 -19.89 -1.91 12.27
C ASP A 128 -18.63 -1.99 11.44
N ARG A 129 -18.58 -2.88 10.42
CA ARG A 129 -17.38 -3.12 9.58
C ARG A 129 -16.89 -1.84 8.90
N GLY A 130 -17.81 -1.03 8.37
CA GLY A 130 -17.47 0.22 7.72
C GLY A 130 -16.77 1.21 8.67
N LYS A 131 -17.22 1.30 9.92
CA LYS A 131 -16.58 2.15 10.95
C LYS A 131 -15.20 1.61 11.33
N ALA A 132 -15.06 0.29 11.51
CA ALA A 132 -13.80 -0.34 11.87
C ALA A 132 -12.76 -0.23 10.75
N SER A 133 -13.14 -0.45 9.49
CA SER A 133 -12.26 -0.27 8.33
C SER A 133 -11.89 1.20 8.12
N GLY A 134 -12.82 2.13 8.38
CA GLY A 134 -12.54 3.56 8.36
C GLY A 134 -11.53 3.98 9.42
N ALA A 135 -11.66 3.49 10.65
CA ALA A 135 -10.70 3.72 11.73
C ALA A 135 -9.32 3.11 11.39
N TRP A 136 -9.28 1.89 10.86
CA TRP A 136 -8.06 1.24 10.39
C TRP A 136 -7.36 2.06 9.30
N SER A 137 -8.10 2.55 8.30
CA SER A 137 -7.54 3.39 7.24
C SER A 137 -7.03 4.74 7.75
N GLY A 138 -7.75 5.39 8.67
CA GLY A 138 -7.34 6.65 9.27
C GLY A 138 -6.06 6.51 10.10
N LEU A 139 -5.99 5.49 10.94
CA LEU A 139 -4.80 5.22 11.76
C LEU A 139 -3.60 4.77 10.90
N SER A 140 -3.86 4.08 9.79
CA SER A 140 -2.82 3.74 8.80
C SER A 140 -2.22 4.99 8.17
N ALA A 141 -3.03 6.00 7.87
CA ALA A 141 -2.56 7.28 7.36
C ALA A 141 -1.68 8.02 8.39
N VAL A 142 -2.09 8.00 9.67
CA VAL A 142 -1.27 8.56 10.77
C VAL A 142 0.07 7.84 10.89
N ALA A 143 0.09 6.52 10.80
CA ALA A 143 1.32 5.72 10.82
C ALA A 143 2.27 6.09 9.67
N THR A 144 1.71 6.28 8.46
CA THR A 144 2.48 6.73 7.29
C THR A 144 3.10 8.12 7.51
N ALA A 145 2.38 9.00 8.24
CA ALA A 145 2.88 10.33 8.59
C ALA A 145 4.03 10.30 9.58
N ILE A 146 3.89 9.45 10.59
CA ILE A 146 4.87 9.36 11.68
C ILE A 146 6.20 8.78 11.17
N GLY A 147 6.15 7.89 10.16
CA GLY A 147 7.32 7.19 9.64
C GLY A 147 8.49 8.11 9.29
N PRO A 148 8.36 9.05 8.36
CA PRO A 148 9.44 9.95 7.97
C PRO A 148 9.99 10.81 9.13
N PHE A 149 9.11 11.32 9.98
CA PHE A 149 9.53 12.08 11.18
C PHE A 149 10.33 11.22 12.16
N LEU A 150 9.79 10.05 12.51
CA LEU A 150 10.42 9.12 13.43
C LEU A 150 11.76 8.61 12.88
N GLY A 151 11.78 8.29 11.57
CA GLY A 151 13.00 7.86 10.89
C GLY A 151 14.07 8.94 10.89
N GLY A 152 13.71 10.16 10.53
CA GLY A 152 14.62 11.28 10.53
C GLY A 152 15.21 11.57 11.92
N TRP A 153 14.36 11.51 12.96
CA TRP A 153 14.81 11.68 14.34
C TRP A 153 15.77 10.58 14.80
N LEU A 154 15.42 9.30 14.57
CA LEU A 154 16.26 8.17 14.97
C LEU A 154 17.60 8.17 14.23
N VAL A 155 17.62 8.46 12.94
CA VAL A 155 18.83 8.52 12.12
C VAL A 155 19.75 9.64 12.59
N GLN A 156 19.18 10.80 12.92
CA GLN A 156 19.97 11.97 13.33
C GLN A 156 20.43 11.90 14.77
N ALA A 157 19.56 11.47 15.70
CA ALA A 157 19.83 11.52 17.13
C ALA A 157 20.72 10.37 17.65
N VAL A 158 20.61 9.18 17.00
CA VAL A 158 21.30 7.98 17.53
C VAL A 158 21.95 7.16 16.40
N SER A 159 21.17 6.43 15.61
CA SER A 159 21.70 5.57 14.55
C SER A 159 20.57 5.12 13.63
N TRP A 160 20.89 4.96 12.33
CA TRP A 160 19.98 4.38 11.37
C TRP A 160 19.55 2.94 11.73
N ARG A 161 20.38 2.20 12.48
CA ARG A 161 20.07 0.83 12.91
C ARG A 161 18.84 0.76 13.81
N LEU A 162 18.55 1.81 14.57
CA LEU A 162 17.39 1.86 15.47
C LEU A 162 16.05 1.91 14.75
N ILE A 163 16.02 2.29 13.44
CA ILE A 163 14.78 2.22 12.65
C ILE A 163 14.24 0.79 12.57
N PHE A 164 15.11 -0.21 12.61
CA PHE A 164 14.72 -1.62 12.64
C PHE A 164 14.40 -2.08 14.08
N ALA A 165 15.14 -1.62 15.06
CA ALA A 165 14.95 -2.01 16.45
C ALA A 165 13.58 -1.58 17.02
N ILE A 166 12.99 -0.48 16.53
CA ILE A 166 11.66 -0.01 16.95
C ILE A 166 10.56 -1.03 16.66
N ASN A 167 10.76 -1.90 15.67
CA ASN A 167 9.79 -2.94 15.34
C ASN A 167 9.66 -4.00 16.45
N LEU A 168 10.68 -4.19 17.29
CA LEU A 168 10.66 -5.21 18.36
C LEU A 168 9.64 -4.91 19.46
N PRO A 169 9.68 -3.72 20.10
CA PRO A 169 8.69 -3.39 21.14
C PRO A 169 7.27 -3.34 20.56
N VAL A 170 7.09 -2.85 19.32
CA VAL A 170 5.79 -2.84 18.65
C VAL A 170 5.29 -4.28 18.42
N ALA A 171 6.15 -5.17 17.92
CA ALA A 171 5.82 -6.58 17.74
C ALA A 171 5.47 -7.27 19.07
N ALA A 172 6.20 -6.99 20.16
CA ALA A 172 5.90 -7.54 21.48
C ALA A 172 4.48 -7.14 21.95
N VAL A 173 4.11 -5.88 21.78
CA VAL A 173 2.76 -5.38 22.09
C VAL A 173 1.70 -6.07 21.21
N ILE A 174 1.96 -6.18 19.90
CA ILE A 174 1.04 -6.84 18.96
C ILE A 174 0.84 -8.31 19.34
N ILE A 175 1.91 -9.03 19.66
CA ILE A 175 1.86 -10.46 20.04
C ILE A 175 1.09 -10.63 21.34
N ALA A 176 1.43 -9.88 22.40
CA ALA A 176 0.78 -9.97 23.70
C ALA A 176 -0.72 -9.67 23.61
N ALA A 177 -1.09 -8.58 22.91
CA ALA A 177 -2.48 -8.22 22.73
C ALA A 177 -3.21 -9.16 21.75
N GLY A 178 -2.54 -9.61 20.68
CA GLY A 178 -3.11 -10.48 19.66
C GLY A 178 -3.42 -11.89 20.19
N VAL A 179 -2.51 -12.47 20.97
CA VAL A 179 -2.75 -13.78 21.61
C VAL A 179 -3.98 -13.72 22.52
N ARG A 180 -4.13 -12.62 23.26
CA ARG A 180 -5.17 -12.50 24.31
C ARG A 180 -6.53 -12.04 23.77
N HIS A 181 -6.58 -11.19 22.73
CA HIS A 181 -7.82 -10.49 22.36
C HIS A 181 -8.33 -10.81 20.95
N VAL A 182 -7.48 -11.34 20.05
CA VAL A 182 -7.91 -11.65 18.68
C VAL A 182 -8.45 -13.07 18.62
N PRO A 183 -9.72 -13.27 18.23
CA PRO A 183 -10.26 -14.60 17.99
C PRO A 183 -9.66 -15.22 16.73
N GLU A 184 -9.51 -16.54 16.72
CA GLU A 184 -9.12 -17.24 15.49
C GLU A 184 -10.29 -17.26 14.51
N SER A 185 -9.99 -17.05 13.23
CA SER A 185 -10.95 -17.15 12.14
C SER A 185 -10.30 -17.78 10.93
N ARG A 186 -11.04 -18.61 10.22
CA ARG A 186 -10.61 -19.27 8.98
C ARG A 186 -11.81 -19.47 8.07
N ASP A 187 -11.56 -19.58 6.79
CA ASP A 187 -12.60 -19.96 5.83
C ASP A 187 -12.65 -21.47 5.71
N THR A 188 -13.72 -22.08 6.25
CA THR A 188 -13.92 -23.53 6.20
C THR A 188 -14.40 -24.04 4.84
N GLY A 189 -14.79 -23.15 3.93
CA GLY A 189 -15.23 -23.48 2.57
C GLY A 189 -14.11 -23.67 1.56
N LEU A 190 -12.87 -23.29 1.90
CA LEU A 190 -11.73 -23.42 1.00
C LEU A 190 -11.23 -24.87 0.97
N SER A 191 -11.42 -25.53 -0.17
CA SER A 191 -10.88 -26.85 -0.48
C SER A 191 -9.66 -26.72 -1.42
N GLY A 192 -8.68 -27.63 -1.30
CA GLY A 192 -7.52 -27.65 -2.15
C GLY A 192 -6.21 -27.25 -1.42
N ARG A 193 -5.06 -27.35 -2.08
CA ARG A 193 -3.73 -26.91 -1.57
C ARG A 193 -3.51 -25.45 -1.92
N PRO A 194 -2.75 -24.66 -1.09
CA PRO A 194 -2.31 -23.32 -1.48
C PRO A 194 -1.54 -23.38 -2.80
N ASP A 195 -1.69 -22.35 -3.61
CA ASP A 195 -0.99 -22.27 -4.90
C ASP A 195 0.46 -21.82 -4.74
N ILE A 196 1.32 -22.78 -4.35
CA ILE A 196 2.75 -22.55 -4.18
C ILE A 196 3.41 -22.23 -5.53
N ALA A 197 2.96 -22.88 -6.61
CA ALA A 197 3.54 -22.68 -7.94
C ALA A 197 3.29 -21.25 -8.45
N GLY A 198 2.07 -20.74 -8.31
CA GLY A 198 1.76 -19.34 -8.63
C GLY A 198 2.58 -18.37 -7.80
N GLY A 199 2.71 -18.59 -6.48
CA GLY A 199 3.55 -17.77 -5.60
C GLY A 199 5.03 -17.74 -6.00
N ILE A 200 5.61 -18.86 -6.40
CA ILE A 200 6.97 -18.93 -6.91
C ILE A 200 7.09 -18.20 -8.25
N LEU A 201 6.19 -18.46 -9.18
CA LEU A 201 6.23 -17.87 -10.53
C LEU A 201 6.16 -16.34 -10.48
N VAL A 202 5.24 -15.77 -9.68
CA VAL A 202 5.12 -14.31 -9.56
C VAL A 202 6.33 -13.71 -8.85
N THR A 203 6.82 -14.33 -7.76
CA THR A 203 7.96 -13.80 -7.00
C THR A 203 9.25 -13.84 -7.83
N VAL A 204 9.56 -14.97 -8.46
CA VAL A 204 10.76 -15.10 -9.29
C VAL A 204 10.64 -14.25 -10.56
N GLY A 205 9.44 -14.18 -11.16
CA GLY A 205 9.18 -13.33 -12.31
C GLY A 205 9.40 -11.85 -12.01
N LEU A 206 8.85 -11.34 -10.91
CA LEU A 206 9.08 -9.97 -10.45
C LEU A 206 10.56 -9.73 -10.11
N THR A 207 11.24 -10.71 -9.51
CA THR A 207 12.68 -10.62 -9.22
C THR A 207 13.49 -10.44 -10.49
N GLY A 208 13.23 -11.26 -11.52
CA GLY A 208 13.94 -11.19 -12.80
C GLY A 208 13.74 -9.84 -13.49
N VAL A 209 12.49 -9.38 -13.61
CA VAL A 209 12.19 -8.06 -14.19
C VAL A 209 12.90 -6.94 -13.41
N THR A 210 12.76 -6.94 -12.09
CA THR A 210 13.34 -5.91 -11.23
C THR A 210 14.86 -5.90 -11.29
N TYR A 211 15.50 -7.07 -11.24
CA TYR A 211 16.94 -7.19 -11.34
C TYR A 211 17.47 -6.62 -12.65
N GLY A 212 16.87 -6.99 -13.78
CA GLY A 212 17.30 -6.51 -15.07
C GLY A 212 17.08 -5.00 -15.25
N LEU A 213 15.98 -4.44 -14.69
CA LEU A 213 15.72 -3.01 -14.70
C LEU A 213 16.78 -2.22 -13.89
N VAL A 214 17.26 -2.76 -12.78
CA VAL A 214 18.31 -2.15 -11.95
C VAL A 214 19.70 -2.31 -12.58
N ALA A 215 19.96 -3.42 -13.25
CA ALA A 215 21.25 -3.69 -13.89
C ALA A 215 21.45 -2.90 -15.20
N GLY A 216 20.36 -2.53 -15.88
CA GLY A 216 20.39 -1.85 -17.19
C GLY A 216 21.23 -0.58 -17.25
N PRO A 217 21.08 0.40 -16.33
CA PRO A 217 21.80 1.66 -16.37
C PRO A 217 23.32 1.54 -16.27
N GLY A 218 23.82 0.63 -15.45
CA GLY A 218 25.25 0.44 -15.22
C GLY A 218 25.95 -0.35 -16.34
N GLY A 219 25.22 -1.26 -16.99
CA GLY A 219 25.78 -2.20 -17.95
C GLY A 219 25.36 -2.00 -19.41
N GLY A 220 24.29 -1.23 -19.63
CA GLY A 220 23.61 -1.10 -20.95
C GLY A 220 22.44 -2.06 -21.08
N TRP A 221 21.32 -1.52 -21.58
CA TRP A 221 20.01 -2.23 -21.66
C TRP A 221 20.01 -3.45 -22.59
N THR A 222 20.92 -3.48 -23.57
CA THR A 222 21.03 -4.57 -24.56
C THR A 222 21.98 -5.68 -24.10
N ARG A 223 22.73 -5.47 -23.03
CA ARG A 223 23.68 -6.49 -22.54
C ARG A 223 22.97 -7.64 -21.83
N PRO A 224 23.49 -8.88 -21.96
CA PRO A 224 22.86 -10.06 -21.36
C PRO A 224 22.53 -9.94 -19.87
N PRO A 225 23.38 -9.34 -18.99
CA PRO A 225 23.07 -9.24 -17.56
C PRO A 225 21.82 -8.40 -17.23
N ALA A 226 21.44 -7.46 -18.11
CA ALA A 226 20.20 -6.68 -17.95
C ALA A 226 19.03 -7.31 -18.70
N LEU A 227 19.24 -7.65 -19.98
CA LEU A 227 18.17 -8.10 -20.87
C LEU A 227 17.63 -9.49 -20.52
N MET A 228 18.51 -10.45 -20.23
CA MET A 228 18.11 -11.84 -19.96
C MET A 228 17.20 -11.96 -18.73
N PRO A 229 17.50 -11.35 -17.57
CA PRO A 229 16.60 -11.39 -16.42
C PRO A 229 15.25 -10.73 -16.68
N VAL A 230 15.20 -9.63 -17.49
CA VAL A 230 13.91 -9.00 -17.86
C VAL A 230 13.07 -9.95 -18.70
N ILE A 231 13.66 -10.56 -19.73
CA ILE A 231 12.95 -11.51 -20.60
C ILE A 231 12.51 -12.75 -19.80
N ALA A 232 13.40 -13.35 -19.03
CA ALA A 232 13.06 -14.52 -18.21
C ALA A 232 11.98 -14.19 -17.18
N GLY A 233 12.07 -13.04 -16.52
CA GLY A 233 11.06 -12.57 -15.59
C GLY A 233 9.71 -12.32 -16.25
N ALA A 234 9.69 -11.68 -17.41
CA ALA A 234 8.47 -11.44 -18.18
C ALA A 234 7.82 -12.77 -18.63
N LEU A 235 8.62 -13.75 -19.07
CA LEU A 235 8.14 -15.09 -19.42
C LEU A 235 7.55 -15.81 -18.20
N LEU A 236 8.19 -15.74 -17.03
CA LEU A 236 7.67 -16.31 -15.79
C LEU A 236 6.35 -15.66 -15.36
N LEU A 237 6.20 -14.33 -15.51
CA LEU A 237 4.94 -13.63 -15.26
C LEU A 237 3.86 -14.04 -16.26
N ALA A 238 4.20 -14.23 -17.52
CA ALA A 238 3.28 -14.78 -18.52
C ALA A 238 2.85 -16.22 -18.18
N CYS A 239 3.82 -17.07 -17.75
CA CYS A 239 3.54 -18.40 -17.23
C CYS A 239 2.66 -18.37 -15.98
N PHE A 240 2.87 -17.42 -15.07
CA PHE A 240 1.99 -17.19 -13.91
C PHE A 240 0.56 -16.92 -14.34
N VAL A 241 0.33 -16.01 -15.28
CA VAL A 241 -1.03 -15.71 -15.79
C VAL A 241 -1.64 -16.94 -16.47
N ALA A 242 -0.86 -17.71 -17.23
CA ALA A 242 -1.31 -18.95 -17.88
C ALA A 242 -1.64 -20.04 -16.84
N TRP A 243 -0.86 -20.12 -15.76
CA TRP A 243 -1.10 -21.02 -14.64
C TRP A 243 -2.39 -20.67 -13.90
N GLU A 244 -2.58 -19.40 -13.52
CA GLU A 244 -3.79 -18.90 -12.83
C GLU A 244 -5.09 -19.15 -13.62
N ARG A 245 -5.01 -19.14 -14.96
CA ARG A 245 -6.16 -19.50 -15.82
C ARG A 245 -6.59 -20.97 -15.70
N ARG A 246 -5.65 -21.85 -15.29
CA ARG A 246 -5.86 -23.31 -15.23
C ARG A 246 -5.93 -23.81 -13.79
N ALA A 247 -5.49 -23.02 -12.82
CA ALA A 247 -5.47 -23.40 -11.42
C ALA A 247 -6.91 -23.65 -10.89
N ARG A 248 -7.10 -24.75 -10.16
CA ARG A 248 -8.39 -25.08 -9.53
C ARG A 248 -8.76 -24.13 -8.39
N ALA A 249 -7.76 -23.55 -7.72
CA ALA A 249 -7.92 -22.57 -6.64
C ALA A 249 -6.92 -21.42 -6.88
N PRO A 250 -7.19 -20.52 -7.85
CA PRO A 250 -6.27 -19.45 -8.22
C PRO A 250 -6.12 -18.45 -7.06
N MET A 251 -4.88 -17.97 -6.82
CA MET A 251 -4.66 -16.84 -5.88
C MET A 251 -5.10 -15.53 -6.52
N LEU A 252 -5.04 -15.40 -7.85
CA LEU A 252 -5.46 -14.23 -8.61
C LEU A 252 -6.62 -14.60 -9.55
N PRO A 253 -7.89 -14.44 -9.13
CA PRO A 253 -9.03 -14.70 -10.00
C PRO A 253 -9.05 -13.70 -11.15
N LEU A 254 -8.63 -14.13 -12.34
CA LEU A 254 -8.53 -13.26 -13.54
C LEU A 254 -9.91 -12.75 -13.98
N SER A 255 -11.01 -13.38 -13.55
CA SER A 255 -12.39 -12.90 -13.76
C SER A 255 -12.64 -11.50 -13.20
N LEU A 256 -11.87 -11.05 -12.19
CA LEU A 256 -11.97 -9.68 -11.67
C LEU A 256 -11.62 -8.64 -12.73
N PHE A 257 -10.67 -8.95 -13.60
CA PHE A 257 -10.23 -8.06 -14.69
C PHE A 257 -11.18 -8.01 -15.88
N ALA A 258 -12.20 -8.88 -15.92
CA ALA A 258 -13.29 -8.78 -16.90
C ALA A 258 -14.12 -7.50 -16.67
N SER A 259 -14.12 -6.94 -15.46
CA SER A 259 -14.65 -5.60 -15.20
C SER A 259 -13.68 -4.54 -15.72
N GLY A 260 -14.08 -3.83 -16.80
CA GLY A 260 -13.29 -2.71 -17.33
C GLY A 260 -13.03 -1.61 -16.30
N GLN A 261 -13.98 -1.39 -15.36
CA GLN A 261 -13.80 -0.43 -14.27
C GLN A 261 -12.75 -0.87 -13.27
N PHE A 262 -12.70 -2.15 -12.90
CA PHE A 262 -11.68 -2.71 -12.03
C PHE A 262 -10.29 -2.61 -12.66
N SER A 263 -10.19 -3.00 -13.94
CA SER A 263 -8.94 -2.93 -14.69
C SER A 263 -8.43 -1.50 -14.82
N ALA A 264 -9.30 -0.54 -15.19
CA ALA A 264 -8.94 0.87 -15.27
C ALA A 264 -8.50 1.44 -13.91
N ALA A 265 -9.20 1.10 -12.83
CA ALA A 265 -8.81 1.51 -11.49
C ALA A 265 -7.42 0.98 -11.10
N ASN A 266 -7.09 -0.27 -11.42
CA ASN A 266 -5.78 -0.83 -11.14
C ASN A 266 -4.66 -0.20 -11.98
N VAL A 267 -4.94 0.17 -13.21
CA VAL A 267 -3.99 0.90 -14.06
C VAL A 267 -3.67 2.28 -13.46
N VAL A 268 -4.69 3.02 -13.02
CA VAL A 268 -4.50 4.31 -12.32
C VAL A 268 -3.78 4.09 -10.98
N THR A 269 -4.11 3.02 -10.24
CA THR A 269 -3.39 2.65 -9.02
C THR A 269 -1.90 2.45 -9.30
N PHE A 270 -1.55 1.72 -10.34
CA PHE A 270 -0.18 1.49 -10.74
C PHE A 270 0.57 2.81 -10.99
N ALA A 271 0.00 3.72 -11.78
CA ALA A 271 0.61 5.01 -12.09
C ALA A 271 0.79 5.89 -10.83
N VAL A 272 -0.26 6.01 -10.02
CA VAL A 272 -0.27 6.88 -8.82
C VAL A 272 0.67 6.37 -7.74
N TYR A 273 0.66 5.07 -7.46
CA TYR A 273 1.55 4.49 -6.44
C TYR A 273 2.99 4.38 -6.92
N GLY A 274 3.23 4.23 -8.23
CA GLY A 274 4.55 4.37 -8.81
C GLY A 274 5.10 5.78 -8.62
N ALA A 275 4.30 6.80 -8.93
CA ALA A 275 4.66 8.21 -8.70
C ALA A 275 4.93 8.51 -7.21
N LEU A 276 4.07 7.99 -6.32
CA LEU A 276 4.24 8.14 -4.87
C LEU A 276 5.54 7.50 -4.38
N ALA A 277 5.83 6.28 -4.79
CA ALA A 277 7.04 5.57 -4.37
C ALA A 277 8.30 6.25 -4.89
N GLY A 278 8.28 6.73 -6.15
CA GLY A 278 9.37 7.51 -6.72
C GLY A 278 9.63 8.79 -5.95
N ALA A 279 8.57 9.55 -5.65
CA ALA A 279 8.69 10.78 -4.87
C ALA A 279 9.21 10.52 -3.45
N LEU A 280 8.68 9.53 -2.75
CA LEU A 280 9.11 9.18 -1.39
C LEU A 280 10.52 8.59 -1.33
N TRP A 281 11.04 8.08 -2.43
CA TRP A 281 12.41 7.58 -2.51
C TRP A 281 13.39 8.68 -2.93
N LEU A 282 13.10 9.43 -3.99
CA LEU A 282 14.00 10.44 -4.55
C LEU A 282 14.08 11.71 -3.70
N LEU A 283 12.95 12.26 -3.27
CA LEU A 283 12.92 13.56 -2.59
C LEU A 283 13.74 13.59 -1.28
N PRO A 284 13.66 12.61 -0.36
CA PRO A 284 14.50 12.62 0.83
C PRO A 284 16.00 12.51 0.51
N VAL A 285 16.35 11.77 -0.55
CA VAL A 285 17.75 11.63 -0.97
C VAL A 285 18.24 12.94 -1.57
N GLU A 286 17.45 13.60 -2.40
CA GLU A 286 17.76 14.89 -2.99
C GLU A 286 17.94 15.99 -1.94
N LEU A 287 16.98 16.12 -1.02
CA LEU A 287 17.05 17.10 0.06
C LEU A 287 18.28 16.91 0.96
N GLN A 288 18.66 15.66 1.24
CA GLN A 288 19.83 15.38 2.08
C GLN A 288 21.15 15.53 1.32
N GLN A 289 21.22 15.14 0.06
CA GLN A 289 22.49 15.11 -0.70
C GLN A 289 22.77 16.41 -1.46
N VAL A 290 21.73 17.08 -1.94
CA VAL A 290 21.88 18.31 -2.78
C VAL A 290 21.64 19.56 -1.97
N SER A 291 20.51 19.60 -1.23
CA SER A 291 20.14 20.80 -0.45
C SER A 291 20.71 20.82 0.95
N GLY A 292 21.46 19.78 1.37
CA GLY A 292 22.14 19.72 2.66
C GLY A 292 21.22 19.58 3.88
N TYR A 293 19.99 19.12 3.69
CA TYR A 293 19.05 18.93 4.80
C TYR A 293 19.54 17.82 5.74
N ALA A 294 19.37 18.04 7.06
CA ALA A 294 19.48 16.96 8.02
C ALA A 294 18.37 15.92 7.81
N ALA A 295 18.60 14.67 8.21
CA ALA A 295 17.62 13.59 8.03
C ALA A 295 16.24 13.91 8.65
N LEU A 296 16.23 14.57 9.81
CA LEU A 296 14.98 15.02 10.45
C LEU A 296 14.27 16.09 9.62
N GLN A 297 15.01 17.06 9.07
CA GLN A 297 14.44 18.11 8.22
C GLN A 297 13.83 17.52 6.94
N ALA A 298 14.52 16.60 6.30
CA ALA A 298 14.00 15.87 5.13
C ALA A 298 12.72 15.08 5.46
N GLY A 299 12.68 14.43 6.65
CA GLY A 299 11.48 13.72 7.13
C GLY A 299 10.30 14.65 7.40
N ILE A 300 10.53 15.78 8.08
CA ILE A 300 9.51 16.80 8.37
C ILE A 300 8.97 17.43 7.08
N SER A 301 9.82 17.62 6.07
CA SER A 301 9.44 18.20 4.79
C SER A 301 8.34 17.42 4.07
N LEU A 302 8.17 16.14 4.36
CA LEU A 302 7.12 15.28 3.80
C LEU A 302 5.80 15.31 4.60
N LEU A 303 5.78 15.88 5.82
CA LEU A 303 4.57 15.91 6.64
C LEU A 303 3.37 16.60 5.97
N PRO A 304 3.52 17.67 5.18
CA PRO A 304 2.39 18.30 4.49
C PRO A 304 1.63 17.34 3.58
N VAL A 305 2.30 16.39 2.90
CA VAL A 305 1.61 15.35 2.10
C VAL A 305 0.61 14.61 2.97
N THR A 306 1.08 14.15 4.12
CA THR A 306 0.25 13.32 5.02
C THR A 306 -0.83 14.13 5.70
N ALA A 307 -0.54 15.36 6.11
CA ALA A 307 -1.52 16.26 6.71
C ALA A 307 -2.66 16.54 5.71
N ILE A 308 -2.34 16.83 4.45
CA ILE A 308 -3.31 17.06 3.39
C ILE A 308 -4.14 15.79 3.13
N MET A 309 -3.48 14.63 3.03
CA MET A 309 -4.18 13.36 2.85
C MET A 309 -5.10 13.05 4.02
N LEU A 310 -4.67 13.25 5.27
CA LEU A 310 -5.47 13.00 6.47
C LEU A 310 -6.73 13.86 6.50
N VAL A 311 -6.62 15.15 6.16
CA VAL A 311 -7.72 16.11 6.20
C VAL A 311 -8.67 15.95 5.01
N LEU A 312 -8.13 15.72 3.81
CA LEU A 312 -8.93 15.78 2.58
C LEU A 312 -9.38 14.42 2.05
N SER A 313 -8.72 13.29 2.35
CA SER A 313 -9.07 11.99 1.76
C SER A 313 -10.49 11.55 2.10
N ALA A 314 -10.95 11.76 3.34
CA ALA A 314 -12.32 11.43 3.73
C ALA A 314 -13.36 12.29 2.99
N ARG A 315 -13.09 13.60 2.82
CA ARG A 315 -13.93 14.52 2.06
C ARG A 315 -13.95 14.16 0.57
N SER A 316 -12.79 13.82 0.01
CA SER A 316 -12.63 13.36 -1.37
C SER A 316 -13.43 12.09 -1.62
N GLY A 317 -13.35 11.09 -0.72
CA GLY A 317 -14.16 9.88 -0.81
C GLY A 317 -15.66 10.14 -0.71
N ALA A 318 -16.10 11.04 0.17
CA ALA A 318 -17.50 11.45 0.28
C ALA A 318 -17.98 12.19 -0.97
N LEU A 319 -17.15 13.04 -1.57
CA LEU A 319 -17.45 13.71 -2.82
C LEU A 319 -17.58 12.71 -3.97
N ALA A 320 -16.66 11.73 -4.07
CA ALA A 320 -16.72 10.67 -5.06
C ALA A 320 -18.02 9.84 -4.97
N ALA A 321 -18.52 9.62 -3.75
CA ALA A 321 -19.80 8.94 -3.54
C ALA A 321 -21.01 9.73 -4.08
N ARG A 322 -20.91 11.07 -4.20
CA ARG A 322 -21.97 11.96 -4.69
C ARG A 322 -21.90 12.17 -6.21
N ILE A 323 -20.72 12.48 -6.74
CA ILE A 323 -20.53 12.86 -8.16
C ILE A 323 -19.92 11.74 -9.02
N GLY A 324 -19.60 10.61 -8.40
CA GLY A 324 -18.87 9.51 -9.04
C GLY A 324 -17.34 9.71 -9.00
N PRO A 325 -16.57 8.62 -9.07
CA PRO A 325 -15.12 8.66 -8.92
C PRO A 325 -14.37 9.13 -10.17
N ARG A 326 -15.05 9.24 -11.33
CA ARG A 326 -14.41 9.49 -12.64
C ARG A 326 -13.63 10.79 -12.71
N LEU A 327 -14.25 11.90 -12.28
CA LEU A 327 -13.62 13.22 -12.32
C LEU A 327 -12.35 13.25 -11.46
N GLN A 328 -12.43 12.69 -10.25
CA GLN A 328 -11.30 12.66 -9.33
C GLN A 328 -10.19 11.71 -9.79
N ALA A 329 -10.55 10.56 -10.36
CA ALA A 329 -9.60 9.61 -10.92
C ALA A 329 -8.88 10.15 -12.17
N SER A 330 -9.43 11.16 -12.85
CA SER A 330 -8.80 11.83 -13.99
C SER A 330 -8.03 13.08 -13.58
N ALA A 331 -8.63 13.96 -12.77
CA ALA A 331 -8.01 15.21 -12.35
C ALA A 331 -6.87 15.01 -11.33
N GLY A 332 -7.02 14.05 -10.42
CA GLY A 332 -6.05 13.80 -9.37
C GLY A 332 -4.64 13.44 -9.90
N PRO A 333 -4.49 12.50 -10.86
CA PRO A 333 -3.19 12.22 -11.47
C PRO A 333 -2.56 13.43 -12.18
N ALA A 334 -3.35 14.32 -12.75
CA ALA A 334 -2.84 15.58 -13.33
C ALA A 334 -2.26 16.50 -12.26
N VAL A 335 -2.92 16.60 -11.10
CA VAL A 335 -2.40 17.37 -9.94
C VAL A 335 -1.14 16.71 -9.37
N ILE A 336 -1.09 15.38 -9.31
CA ILE A 336 0.12 14.63 -8.92
C ILE A 336 1.28 14.97 -9.88
N ALA A 337 1.03 14.94 -11.19
CA ALA A 337 2.02 15.27 -12.20
C ALA A 337 2.52 16.72 -12.07
N ALA A 338 1.63 17.67 -11.78
CA ALA A 338 2.03 19.06 -11.49
C ALA A 338 2.93 19.16 -10.25
N GLY A 339 2.61 18.41 -9.17
CA GLY A 339 3.46 18.33 -7.98
C GLY A 339 4.84 17.75 -8.29
N LEU A 340 4.91 16.67 -9.08
CA LEU A 340 6.17 16.08 -9.52
C LEU A 340 6.99 17.06 -10.40
N ALA A 341 6.32 17.82 -11.29
CA ALA A 341 6.99 18.83 -12.09
C ALA A 341 7.58 19.97 -11.23
N LEU A 342 6.97 20.28 -10.10
CA LEU A 342 7.51 21.23 -9.14
C LEU A 342 8.70 20.67 -8.35
N PHE A 343 8.76 19.35 -8.07
CA PHE A 343 9.97 18.75 -7.49
C PHE A 343 11.20 18.98 -8.37
N ALA A 344 11.03 19.00 -9.70
CA ALA A 344 12.08 19.32 -10.65
C ALA A 344 12.67 20.72 -10.52
N ARG A 345 11.97 21.62 -9.85
CA ARG A 345 12.40 23.00 -9.65
C ARG A 345 13.11 23.22 -8.31
N ILE A 346 13.18 22.19 -7.48
CA ILE A 346 13.92 22.26 -6.22
C ILE A 346 15.40 22.36 -6.60
N GLY A 347 16.00 23.51 -6.30
CA GLY A 347 17.40 23.78 -6.58
C GLY A 347 18.34 23.40 -5.43
N PRO A 348 19.64 23.62 -5.59
CA PRO A 348 20.61 23.37 -4.52
C PRO A 348 20.35 24.18 -3.24
N SER A 349 19.69 25.36 -3.36
CA SER A 349 19.28 26.17 -2.22
C SER A 349 18.20 25.48 -1.37
N GLY A 350 17.35 24.66 -2.01
CA GLY A 350 16.30 23.86 -1.36
C GLY A 350 15.44 24.68 -0.41
N ASN A 351 15.07 25.93 -0.77
CA ASN A 351 14.27 26.75 0.14
C ASN A 351 12.93 26.09 0.43
N TYR A 352 12.69 25.79 1.72
CA TYR A 352 11.51 25.04 2.12
C TYR A 352 10.21 25.72 1.72
N LEU A 353 10.05 27.03 1.99
CA LEU A 353 8.79 27.74 1.81
C LEU A 353 8.47 28.02 0.33
N THR A 354 9.48 28.26 -0.49
CA THR A 354 9.29 28.69 -1.89
C THR A 354 9.41 27.56 -2.90
N GLU A 355 10.15 26.49 -2.58
CA GLU A 355 10.44 25.40 -3.51
C GLU A 355 9.81 24.08 -3.03
N VAL A 356 10.14 23.64 -1.80
CA VAL A 356 9.76 22.29 -1.32
C VAL A 356 8.29 22.25 -0.92
N LEU A 357 7.82 23.17 -0.09
CA LEU A 357 6.45 23.17 0.44
C LEU A 357 5.37 23.24 -0.64
N PRO A 358 5.44 24.13 -1.67
CA PRO A 358 4.45 24.14 -2.73
C PRO A 358 4.41 22.83 -3.52
N ALA A 359 5.57 22.26 -3.84
CA ALA A 359 5.68 21.01 -4.57
C ALA A 359 5.05 19.84 -3.79
N VAL A 360 5.42 19.71 -2.52
CA VAL A 360 4.90 18.68 -1.59
C VAL A 360 3.40 18.86 -1.32
N ALA A 361 2.92 20.09 -1.20
CA ALA A 361 1.51 20.39 -0.97
C ALA A 361 0.64 20.03 -2.18
N ILE A 362 1.05 20.42 -3.39
CA ILE A 362 0.32 20.10 -4.63
C ILE A 362 0.34 18.59 -4.88
N PHE A 363 1.46 17.93 -4.66
CA PHE A 363 1.56 16.48 -4.76
C PHE A 363 0.62 15.77 -3.77
N GLY A 364 0.63 16.20 -2.50
CA GLY A 364 -0.26 15.69 -1.47
C GLY A 364 -1.75 15.92 -1.76
N LEU A 365 -2.08 17.08 -2.34
CA LEU A 365 -3.44 17.39 -2.79
C LEU A 365 -3.90 16.42 -3.89
N GLY A 366 -3.05 16.19 -4.88
CA GLY A 366 -3.32 15.21 -5.95
C GLY A 366 -3.57 13.80 -5.40
N LEU A 367 -2.76 13.36 -4.44
CA LEU A 367 -2.96 12.07 -3.76
C LEU A 367 -4.28 12.02 -2.97
N ALA A 368 -4.60 13.07 -2.23
CA ALA A 368 -5.83 13.15 -1.45
C ALA A 368 -7.09 13.11 -2.33
N ILE A 369 -7.04 13.74 -3.52
CA ILE A 369 -8.11 13.69 -4.50
C ILE A 369 -8.26 12.30 -5.12
N THR A 370 -7.16 11.54 -5.27
CA THR A 370 -7.15 10.31 -6.08
C THR A 370 -7.32 9.05 -5.25
N VAL A 371 -6.57 8.87 -4.17
CA VAL A 371 -6.37 7.55 -3.52
C VAL A 371 -7.67 6.98 -2.96
N ALA A 372 -8.45 7.75 -2.21
CA ALA A 372 -9.67 7.26 -1.59
C ALA A 372 -10.78 6.94 -2.63
N PRO A 373 -11.07 7.82 -3.61
CA PRO A 373 -12.02 7.51 -4.68
C PRO A 373 -11.60 6.32 -5.54
N LEU A 374 -10.30 6.17 -5.81
CA LEU A 374 -9.78 5.10 -6.64
C LEU A 374 -9.97 3.73 -6.00
N LYS A 375 -9.67 3.60 -4.69
CA LYS A 375 -9.95 2.37 -3.92
C LYS A 375 -11.44 2.06 -3.88
N ALA A 376 -12.28 3.07 -3.63
CA ALA A 376 -13.72 2.89 -3.63
C ALA A 376 -14.24 2.42 -5.02
N ALA A 377 -13.72 3.00 -6.10
CA ALA A 377 -14.09 2.61 -7.46
C ALA A 377 -13.68 1.17 -7.80
N ALA A 378 -12.47 0.76 -7.38
CA ALA A 378 -11.99 -0.62 -7.58
C ALA A 378 -12.89 -1.62 -6.84
N LEU A 379 -13.26 -1.34 -5.58
CA LEU A 379 -14.11 -2.22 -4.79
C LEU A 379 -15.57 -2.24 -5.29
N ALA A 380 -16.09 -1.11 -5.74
CA ALA A 380 -17.45 -1.01 -6.30
C ALA A 380 -17.60 -1.71 -7.66
N ALA A 381 -16.50 -1.98 -8.35
CA ALA A 381 -16.48 -2.62 -9.66
C ALA A 381 -16.70 -4.15 -9.61
N VAL A 382 -16.70 -4.72 -8.40
CA VAL A 382 -16.82 -6.17 -8.19
C VAL A 382 -17.97 -6.48 -7.22
N SER A 383 -18.46 -7.71 -7.23
CA SER A 383 -19.48 -8.13 -6.27
C SER A 383 -18.94 -8.14 -4.84
N ALA A 384 -19.82 -7.90 -3.85
CA ALA A 384 -19.47 -7.88 -2.43
C ALA A 384 -18.74 -9.15 -1.97
N ARG A 385 -19.03 -10.30 -2.58
CA ARG A 385 -18.35 -11.58 -2.31
C ARG A 385 -16.86 -11.53 -2.64
N HIS A 386 -16.45 -10.77 -3.65
CA HIS A 386 -15.07 -10.67 -4.14
C HIS A 386 -14.35 -9.39 -3.67
N ALA A 387 -14.99 -8.56 -2.83
CA ALA A 387 -14.41 -7.27 -2.41
C ALA A 387 -13.07 -7.42 -1.67
N GLY A 388 -12.93 -8.43 -0.81
CA GLY A 388 -11.67 -8.73 -0.11
C GLY A 388 -10.53 -9.06 -1.08
N MET A 389 -10.82 -9.92 -2.07
CA MET A 389 -9.84 -10.29 -3.10
C MET A 389 -9.48 -9.10 -3.99
N ALA A 390 -10.46 -8.30 -4.40
CA ALA A 390 -10.22 -7.09 -5.19
C ALA A 390 -9.35 -6.07 -4.44
N SER A 391 -9.55 -5.93 -3.13
CA SER A 391 -8.70 -5.10 -2.28
C SER A 391 -7.27 -5.64 -2.20
N ALA A 392 -7.09 -6.95 -2.07
CA ALA A 392 -5.78 -7.59 -2.06
C ALA A 392 -5.03 -7.36 -3.38
N VAL A 393 -5.71 -7.59 -4.52
CA VAL A 393 -5.15 -7.35 -5.85
C VAL A 393 -4.77 -5.88 -6.05
N ASN A 394 -5.63 -4.94 -5.65
CA ASN A 394 -5.34 -3.51 -5.79
C ASN A 394 -4.14 -3.09 -4.92
N ASN A 395 -3.99 -3.64 -3.72
CA ASN A 395 -2.82 -3.40 -2.88
C ASN A 395 -1.54 -4.01 -3.49
N ASP A 396 -1.65 -5.17 -4.11
CA ASP A 396 -0.53 -5.83 -4.77
C ASP A 396 -0.05 -5.05 -6.00
N VAL A 397 -0.99 -4.56 -6.82
CA VAL A 397 -0.71 -3.64 -7.93
C VAL A 397 0.02 -2.38 -7.44
N ALA A 398 -0.41 -1.80 -6.33
CA ALA A 398 0.24 -0.62 -5.74
C ALA A 398 1.68 -0.91 -5.32
N ARG A 399 1.97 -2.08 -4.73
CA ARG A 399 3.31 -2.49 -4.31
C ARG A 399 4.21 -2.84 -5.48
N THR A 400 3.68 -3.53 -6.48
CA THR A 400 4.39 -3.81 -7.73
C THR A 400 4.75 -2.51 -8.46
N ALA A 401 3.85 -1.54 -8.48
CA ALA A 401 4.12 -0.21 -9.03
C ALA A 401 5.26 0.51 -8.29
N ALA A 402 5.24 0.46 -6.96
CA ALA A 402 6.31 1.03 -6.13
C ALA A 402 7.66 0.35 -6.41
N LEU A 403 7.67 -0.97 -6.52
CA LEU A 403 8.87 -1.75 -6.84
C LEU A 403 9.47 -1.34 -8.20
N ILE A 404 8.64 -1.30 -9.25
CA ILE A 404 9.08 -0.95 -10.59
C ILE A 404 9.52 0.52 -10.67
N ALA A 405 8.83 1.43 -9.98
CA ALA A 405 9.19 2.84 -9.96
C ALA A 405 10.58 3.05 -9.34
N VAL A 406 10.88 2.44 -8.20
CA VAL A 406 12.20 2.55 -7.56
C VAL A 406 13.29 1.91 -8.42
N ALA A 407 12.96 0.86 -9.21
CA ALA A 407 13.90 0.25 -10.15
C ALA A 407 14.20 1.16 -11.36
N VAL A 408 13.17 1.80 -11.91
CA VAL A 408 13.26 2.51 -13.21
C VAL A 408 13.64 3.98 -13.05
N LEU A 409 13.10 4.67 -12.02
CA LEU A 409 13.24 6.12 -11.92
C LEU A 409 14.68 6.62 -11.81
N PRO A 410 15.59 6.03 -11.00
CA PRO A 410 16.98 6.46 -10.96
C PRO A 410 17.68 6.27 -12.30
N ALA A 411 17.37 5.14 -12.96
CA ALA A 411 17.87 4.83 -14.29
C ALA A 411 17.45 5.85 -15.33
N ALA A 412 16.18 6.13 -15.34
CA ALA A 412 15.60 7.07 -16.25
C ALA A 412 16.05 8.52 -15.93
N SER A 413 16.51 8.88 -14.70
CA SER A 413 17.13 10.17 -14.33
C SER A 413 18.61 10.26 -14.64
N GLY A 414 19.23 9.21 -15.20
CA GLY A 414 20.65 9.19 -15.44
C GLY A 414 21.49 9.03 -14.17
N LEU A 415 20.84 8.83 -13.00
CA LEU A 415 21.53 8.54 -11.75
C LEU A 415 22.13 7.14 -11.80
N THR A 416 23.45 7.04 -11.96
CA THR A 416 24.15 5.76 -12.05
C THR A 416 25.36 5.73 -11.11
N GLY A 417 25.66 4.55 -10.57
CA GLY A 417 26.85 4.31 -9.75
C GLY A 417 26.92 5.19 -8.50
N THR A 418 27.99 5.96 -8.34
CA THR A 418 28.23 6.88 -7.22
C THR A 418 27.79 8.32 -7.50
N ALA A 419 27.08 8.57 -8.61
CA ALA A 419 26.67 9.92 -9.01
C ALA A 419 25.84 10.62 -7.91
N TYR A 420 25.07 9.86 -7.12
CA TYR A 420 24.29 10.39 -6.00
C TYR A 420 25.14 10.95 -4.84
N LEU A 421 26.43 10.61 -4.77
CA LEU A 421 27.38 11.15 -3.80
C LEU A 421 27.96 12.51 -4.24
N HIS A 422 27.73 12.91 -5.50
CA HIS A 422 28.23 14.17 -6.06
C HIS A 422 27.07 15.15 -6.29
N PRO A 423 26.85 16.13 -5.39
CA PRO A 423 25.70 17.04 -5.42
C PRO A 423 25.43 17.71 -6.78
N ALA A 424 26.50 18.17 -7.46
CA ALA A 424 26.38 18.83 -8.75
C ALA A 424 25.89 17.93 -9.90
N ARG A 425 26.22 16.63 -9.86
CA ARG A 425 25.74 15.65 -10.86
C ARG A 425 24.32 15.19 -10.51
N PHE A 426 24.05 14.99 -9.24
CA PHE A 426 22.73 14.60 -8.76
C PHE A 426 21.67 15.63 -9.14
N SER A 427 21.91 16.93 -8.90
CA SER A 427 20.96 17.99 -9.23
C SER A 427 20.74 18.15 -10.74
N ALA A 428 21.79 18.05 -11.56
CA ALA A 428 21.68 18.14 -13.02
C ALA A 428 20.91 16.95 -13.63
N ASP A 429 21.09 15.77 -13.09
CA ASP A 429 20.44 14.55 -13.55
C ASP A 429 19.00 14.44 -13.04
N SER A 430 18.75 14.83 -11.81
CA SER A 430 17.40 14.94 -11.23
C SER A 430 16.53 15.97 -11.99
N ALA A 431 17.09 17.15 -12.31
CA ALA A 431 16.39 18.18 -13.06
C ALA A 431 16.03 17.75 -14.51
N ARG A 432 16.90 17.02 -15.19
CA ARG A 432 16.63 16.48 -16.53
C ARG A 432 15.44 15.52 -16.54
N HIS A 433 15.22 14.84 -15.43
CA HIS A 433 14.15 13.85 -15.33
C HIS A 433 12.80 14.45 -15.08
N HIS A 434 12.77 15.44 -14.26
CA HIS A 434 11.54 16.13 -13.96
C HIS A 434 11.10 17.02 -15.14
N SER A 435 12.04 17.50 -15.97
CA SER A 435 11.76 18.35 -17.13
C SER A 435 11.52 17.59 -18.44
N SER A 436 12.07 16.37 -18.59
CA SER A 436 12.07 15.71 -19.90
C SER A 436 10.84 14.90 -20.23
N ARG A 437 9.88 14.70 -19.28
CA ARG A 437 8.56 14.17 -19.64
C ARG A 437 7.53 14.40 -18.54
N PRO A 438 6.41 15.06 -18.88
CA PRO A 438 5.12 14.73 -18.28
C PRO A 438 4.65 13.33 -18.74
N ALA A 439 5.55 12.35 -18.86
CA ALA A 439 5.25 11.03 -19.42
C ALA A 439 4.53 10.11 -18.43
N CYS A 440 4.38 10.56 -17.19
CA CYS A 440 3.28 10.08 -16.35
C CYS A 440 2.02 10.95 -16.48
N ALA A 441 1.99 11.91 -17.43
CA ALA A 441 0.75 12.44 -17.95
C ALA A 441 0.09 11.33 -18.76
N TRP A 442 -0.55 10.47 -18.04
CA TRP A 442 -1.45 9.44 -18.52
C TRP A 442 -2.38 10.06 -19.56
N PRO A 443 -2.53 9.48 -20.76
CA PRO A 443 -3.68 9.80 -21.60
C PRO A 443 -4.89 9.53 -20.72
N ALA A 444 -5.75 10.53 -20.56
CA ALA A 444 -6.99 10.42 -19.81
C ALA A 444 -7.65 9.10 -20.22
N ALA A 445 -7.50 8.09 -19.38
CA ALA A 445 -7.98 6.76 -19.69
C ALA A 445 -9.45 6.93 -20.05
N ARG A 446 -9.80 6.67 -21.30
CA ARG A 446 -11.20 6.69 -21.73
C ARG A 446 -11.89 5.65 -20.86
N TRP A 447 -12.44 6.14 -19.78
CA TRP A 447 -13.16 5.33 -18.83
C TRP A 447 -14.32 4.69 -19.60
N PRO A 448 -14.43 3.36 -19.68
CA PRO A 448 -15.51 2.72 -20.43
C PRO A 448 -16.85 3.25 -19.94
N HIS A 449 -17.71 3.62 -20.87
CA HIS A 449 -19.07 4.07 -20.61
C HIS A 449 -19.90 2.89 -20.11
N SER A 450 -19.75 2.50 -18.85
CA SER A 450 -20.76 1.69 -18.20
C SER A 450 -21.83 2.63 -17.65
N PRO A 451 -23.12 2.39 -17.90
CA PRO A 451 -24.19 3.20 -17.32
C PRO A 451 -24.05 3.11 -15.80
N SER A 452 -23.99 4.25 -15.13
CA SER A 452 -24.07 4.32 -13.68
C SER A 452 -25.31 3.54 -13.24
N PRO A 453 -25.23 2.66 -12.22
CA PRO A 453 -26.42 2.11 -11.64
C PRO A 453 -27.23 3.29 -11.10
N THR A 454 -28.38 3.52 -11.71
CA THR A 454 -29.38 4.48 -11.21
C THR A 454 -29.64 4.11 -9.75
N PRO A 455 -29.57 5.05 -8.81
CA PRO A 455 -29.90 4.75 -7.42
C PRO A 455 -31.30 4.16 -7.41
N ALA A 456 -31.44 2.94 -6.87
CA ALA A 456 -32.70 2.26 -6.74
C ALA A 456 -33.69 3.22 -6.09
N ARG A 457 -34.70 3.65 -6.84
CA ARG A 457 -35.84 4.43 -6.31
C ARG A 457 -36.38 3.63 -5.14
N ARG A 458 -36.31 4.20 -3.96
CA ARG A 458 -37.06 3.70 -2.79
C ARG A 458 -38.52 3.53 -3.27
N PRO A 459 -39.16 2.38 -3.05
CA PRO A 459 -40.56 2.23 -3.37
C PRO A 459 -41.33 3.29 -2.60
N ALA A 460 -42.11 4.10 -3.32
CA ALA A 460 -43.01 5.08 -2.75
C ALA A 460 -43.93 4.34 -1.77
N ARG A 461 -43.94 4.74 -0.50
CA ARG A 461 -44.95 4.31 0.45
C ARG A 461 -46.28 4.68 -0.13
N HIS A 462 -47.04 3.69 -0.60
CA HIS A 462 -48.46 3.83 -0.85
C HIS A 462 -49.12 4.32 0.43
N ARG A 463 -49.52 5.58 0.44
CA ARG A 463 -50.58 6.08 1.32
C ARG A 463 -51.87 5.48 0.77
N SER A 464 -52.33 4.38 1.33
CA SER A 464 -53.69 3.95 1.19
C SER A 464 -54.56 4.87 2.03
N GLY A 465 -55.22 5.80 1.38
CA GLY A 465 -56.39 6.45 1.92
C GLY A 465 -57.50 5.42 2.08
N GLY A 466 -57.78 5.03 3.31
CA GLY A 466 -58.88 4.17 3.64
C GLY A 466 -59.96 5.02 4.28
N THR A 467 -61.05 5.11 3.58
CA THR A 467 -62.36 5.60 4.04
C THR A 467 -62.88 4.72 5.19
N ALA A 468 -63.42 5.39 6.17
CA ALA A 468 -64.09 4.83 7.32
C ALA A 468 -65.29 3.96 6.95
N HIS A 469 -65.39 2.80 7.60
CA HIS A 469 -66.72 2.27 7.99
C HIS A 469 -66.61 1.70 9.40
N ARG A 470 -67.43 2.32 10.27
CA ARG A 470 -67.74 1.87 11.62
C ARG A 470 -68.54 0.57 11.53
N HIS A 471 -68.18 -0.41 12.32
CA HIS A 471 -69.15 -1.29 12.96
C HIS A 471 -68.70 -1.63 14.40
N PHE A 472 -69.53 -1.20 15.31
CA PHE A 472 -69.59 -1.56 16.72
C PHE A 472 -70.03 -3.00 16.85
N THR A 473 -69.36 -3.79 17.70
CA THR A 473 -70.04 -4.77 18.52
C THR A 473 -69.19 -5.03 19.77
N LEU A 474 -69.91 -5.03 20.87
CA LEU A 474 -69.53 -5.18 22.28
C LEU A 474 -69.25 -6.63 22.64
N GLU A 475 -68.24 -6.85 23.48
CA GLU A 475 -68.09 -7.67 24.70
C GLU A 475 -68.69 -9.10 24.75
N PRO A 476 -68.30 -10.00 25.70
CA PRO A 476 -67.71 -9.74 27.00
C PRO A 476 -66.61 -10.71 27.51
N LEU A 477 -65.94 -10.22 28.56
CA LEU A 477 -65.30 -10.87 29.72
C LEU A 477 -65.62 -12.31 30.03
N VAL A 478 -64.59 -13.10 30.43
CA VAL A 478 -64.49 -14.13 31.47
C VAL A 478 -63.06 -14.73 31.28
N GLY A 479 -62.07 -14.75 32.13
CA GLY A 479 -62.04 -15.06 33.54
C GLY A 479 -61.19 -16.33 33.76
N SER A 480 -60.24 -16.25 34.68
CA SER A 480 -59.54 -17.30 35.46
C SER A 480 -58.23 -17.81 34.86
N ARG A 481 -57.10 -17.48 35.48
CA ARG A 481 -56.47 -18.08 36.67
C ARG A 481 -55.94 -19.54 36.49
N THR A 482 -54.72 -19.61 36.93
CA THR A 482 -53.95 -20.71 37.56
C THR A 482 -52.97 -21.43 36.67
N ASP A 483 -51.74 -21.28 37.02
CA ASP A 483 -50.82 -22.03 37.92
C ASP A 483 -49.85 -23.01 37.22
N ARG A 484 -48.59 -22.76 37.55
CA ARG A 484 -47.50 -23.75 37.80
C ARG A 484 -47.00 -24.60 36.62
N LEU A 485 -45.81 -24.50 36.24
CA LEU A 485 -44.54 -25.00 36.82
C LEU A 485 -43.36 -24.35 36.10
#